data_9f660a60b50bfa2d934c2a49c74ed65b
#
_entry.id   9f660a60b50bfa2d934c2a49c74ed65b
#
_cell.length_a   1.000
_cell.length_b   1.000
_cell.length_c   1.000
_cell.angle_alpha   90.00
_cell.angle_beta   90.00
_cell.angle_gamma   90.00
#
_symmetry.space_group_name_H-M   'P 1'
#
loop_
_entity.id
_entity.type
_entity.pdbx_description
1 polymer ?
#
loop_
_entity_poly.entity_id
_entity_poly.type
_entity_poly.pdbx_seq_one_letter_code
_entity_poly.pdbx_strand_id
1 'polypeptide(L)'
;MFRSLPLVALLVLLFTASPEAQARKVYRCVQSGTVSLSTAPEPGSRCVANDVDDNAAAVPNLWGSMGVFSGTLYERQQDGKTVYGTRKLPGSVKVLGFTVKTPPGEPAHVGLGQVGKPRLDRHAAQFKAAAKATGVDDAWLRAIAHAESGFDPTAVSPKGAQGVMQLMPQTAKEYGVDDPFSSAQSIGAGARLLKSLMKRYHGDLTLVAAAYNAGIGTVTRYGGVPPYAETRAYLAKVLALHARYRQALGSAGVTMKAAQ
;
A
#
# COMPACT_ATOMS: atom_id res chain seq x y z
N MET A 1 -24.82 25.36 74.84
CA MET A 1 -24.87 25.98 73.52
C MET A 1 -23.75 25.29 72.66
N PHE A 2 -24.13 24.22 71.95
CA PHE A 2 -23.21 23.53 71.06
C PHE A 2 -23.52 23.98 69.62
N ARG A 3 -22.57 24.61 68.97
CA ARG A 3 -22.64 24.98 67.55
C ARG A 3 -22.07 23.83 66.72
N SER A 4 -22.91 23.18 65.93
CA SER A 4 -22.57 22.18 64.94
C SER A 4 -21.99 22.84 63.69
N LEU A 5 -20.76 22.51 63.28
CA LEU A 5 -20.19 22.80 61.98
C LEU A 5 -20.72 21.79 60.95
N PRO A 6 -21.08 22.20 59.72
CA PRO A 6 -21.38 21.24 58.67
C PRO A 6 -20.13 20.73 58.03
N LEU A 7 -20.05 19.41 57.86
CA LEU A 7 -19.04 18.67 57.13
C LEU A 7 -19.26 18.92 55.64
N VAL A 8 -18.40 19.69 55.00
CA VAL A 8 -18.38 19.83 53.54
C VAL A 8 -17.66 18.61 52.99
N ALA A 9 -18.40 17.66 52.39
CA ALA A 9 -17.87 16.53 51.69
C ALA A 9 -17.31 17.01 50.35
N LEU A 10 -15.96 17.02 50.25
CA LEU A 10 -15.25 17.32 49.02
C LEU A 10 -15.31 16.08 48.12
N LEU A 11 -16.21 16.09 47.16
CA LEU A 11 -16.34 15.03 46.14
C LEU A 11 -15.18 15.19 45.16
N VAL A 12 -14.10 14.44 45.37
CA VAL A 12 -12.98 14.34 44.37
C VAL A 12 -13.47 13.47 43.24
N LEU A 13 -13.86 14.10 42.13
CA LEU A 13 -14.09 13.46 40.84
C LEU A 13 -12.73 12.98 40.28
N LEU A 14 -12.42 11.72 40.53
CA LEU A 14 -11.37 11.03 39.85
C LEU A 14 -11.78 10.88 38.37
N PHE A 15 -11.36 11.81 37.54
CA PHE A 15 -11.31 11.60 36.10
C PHE A 15 -10.31 10.49 35.83
N THR A 16 -10.79 9.27 35.69
CA THR A 16 -10.04 8.19 35.07
C THR A 16 -9.91 8.55 33.58
N ALA A 17 -8.83 9.21 33.22
CA ALA A 17 -8.44 9.34 31.82
C ALA A 17 -8.28 7.90 31.29
N SER A 18 -9.20 7.48 30.44
CA SER A 18 -9.03 6.27 29.65
C SER A 18 -7.70 6.42 28.88
N PRO A 19 -6.81 5.43 28.91
CA PRO A 19 -5.63 5.51 28.06
C PRO A 19 -6.13 5.62 26.60
N GLU A 20 -5.93 6.78 25.99
CA GLU A 20 -6.10 6.94 24.56
C GLU A 20 -5.25 5.86 23.90
N ALA A 21 -5.88 5.03 23.09
CA ALA A 21 -5.21 4.03 22.30
C ALA A 21 -4.22 4.75 21.37
N GLN A 22 -2.97 4.79 21.78
CA GLN A 22 -1.91 5.48 21.06
C GLN A 22 -1.56 4.62 19.85
N ALA A 23 -1.94 5.08 18.65
CA ALA A 23 -1.62 4.41 17.41
C ALA A 23 -0.13 4.07 17.38
N ARG A 24 0.19 2.78 17.27
CA ARG A 24 1.57 2.32 17.22
C ARG A 24 2.14 2.56 15.83
N LYS A 25 3.32 3.17 15.76
CA LYS A 25 4.02 3.36 14.49
C LYS A 25 4.85 2.14 14.15
N VAL A 26 4.60 1.58 12.97
CA VAL A 26 5.43 0.55 12.37
C VAL A 26 6.07 1.12 11.10
N TYR A 27 7.38 1.03 11.02
CA TYR A 27 8.16 1.50 9.88
C TYR A 27 8.36 0.36 8.90
N ARG A 28 7.99 0.59 7.67
CA ARG A 28 8.35 -0.26 6.54
C ARG A 28 9.64 0.30 5.94
N CYS A 29 10.73 -0.46 6.05
CA CYS A 29 12.06 -0.06 5.65
C CYS A 29 12.54 -0.86 4.43
N VAL A 30 13.17 -0.18 3.48
CA VAL A 30 13.73 -0.78 2.27
C VAL A 30 15.22 -0.49 2.20
N GLN A 31 16.02 -1.54 2.02
CA GLN A 31 17.47 -1.46 1.81
C GLN A 31 17.91 -2.52 0.81
N SER A 32 18.58 -2.10 -0.26
CA SER A 32 19.07 -3.02 -1.31
C SER A 32 17.99 -3.98 -1.85
N GLY A 33 16.79 -3.45 -2.09
CA GLY A 33 15.65 -4.22 -2.59
C GLY A 33 14.97 -5.14 -1.55
N THR A 34 15.46 -5.20 -0.32
CA THR A 34 14.88 -6.03 0.74
C THR A 34 14.00 -5.19 1.65
N VAL A 35 12.79 -5.69 1.92
CA VAL A 35 11.83 -5.06 2.84
C VAL A 35 11.99 -5.60 4.25
N SER A 36 11.87 -4.73 5.24
CA SER A 36 11.77 -5.08 6.66
C SER A 36 10.70 -4.23 7.34
N LEU A 37 10.16 -4.73 8.44
CA LEU A 37 9.30 -3.98 9.35
C LEU A 37 10.06 -3.74 10.65
N SER A 38 9.90 -2.54 11.22
CA SER A 38 10.56 -2.18 12.47
C SER A 38 9.70 -1.19 13.26
N THR A 39 9.85 -1.18 14.57
CA THR A 39 9.21 -0.20 15.45
C THR A 39 9.95 1.15 15.52
N ALA A 40 11.10 1.26 14.84
CA ALA A 40 11.82 2.51 14.63
C ALA A 40 12.50 2.50 13.25
N PRO A 41 12.88 3.66 12.69
CA PRO A 41 13.63 3.71 11.44
C PRO A 41 14.93 2.90 11.51
N GLU A 42 15.22 2.13 10.47
CA GLU A 42 16.46 1.33 10.38
C GLU A 42 17.60 2.17 9.78
N PRO A 43 18.79 2.16 10.37
CA PRO A 43 19.96 2.85 9.82
C PRO A 43 20.27 2.37 8.39
N GLY A 44 20.55 3.32 7.50
CA GLY A 44 20.88 3.03 6.10
C GLY A 44 19.72 2.54 5.24
N SER A 45 18.50 2.54 5.78
CA SER A 45 17.30 2.12 5.05
C SER A 45 16.39 3.31 4.75
N ARG A 46 15.64 3.24 3.67
CA ARG A 46 14.53 4.15 3.41
C ARG A 46 13.30 3.62 4.13
N CYS A 47 12.83 4.34 5.15
CA CYS A 47 11.71 3.90 5.99
C CYS A 47 10.49 4.82 5.84
N VAL A 48 9.31 4.23 5.77
CA VAL A 48 8.00 4.91 5.79
C VAL A 48 7.25 4.47 7.02
N ALA A 49 6.77 5.45 7.81
CA ALA A 49 5.95 5.19 8.98
C ALA A 49 4.51 4.86 8.57
N ASN A 50 3.95 3.83 9.18
CA ASN A 50 2.55 3.46 9.07
C ASN A 50 1.95 3.43 10.47
N ASP A 51 0.83 4.12 10.67
CA ASP A 51 0.09 4.05 11.91
C ASP A 51 -0.73 2.75 11.94
N VAL A 52 -0.56 1.99 13.00
CA VAL A 52 -1.31 0.75 13.25
C VAL A 52 -2.23 0.99 14.42
N ASP A 53 -3.53 0.92 14.16
CA ASP A 53 -4.55 0.97 15.19
C ASP A 53 -4.79 -0.45 15.71
N ASP A 54 -4.52 -0.70 16.98
CA ASP A 54 -4.72 -2.00 17.64
C ASP A 54 -6.21 -2.41 17.68
N ASN A 55 -7.13 -1.44 17.51
CA ASN A 55 -8.57 -1.66 17.46
C ASN A 55 -9.12 -1.73 16.04
N ALA A 56 -8.28 -1.57 15.02
CA ALA A 56 -8.74 -1.69 13.65
C ALA A 56 -9.22 -3.13 13.36
N ALA A 57 -10.41 -3.26 12.79
CA ALA A 57 -10.96 -4.55 12.37
C ALA A 57 -10.09 -5.26 11.32
N ALA A 58 -9.12 -4.58 10.74
CA ALA A 58 -8.12 -5.12 9.82
C ALA A 58 -6.77 -4.43 10.01
N VAL A 59 -5.76 -5.18 10.38
CA VAL A 59 -4.36 -4.71 10.40
C VAL A 59 -3.90 -4.48 8.96
N PRO A 60 -3.27 -3.32 8.63
CA PRO A 60 -2.74 -3.09 7.30
C PRO A 60 -1.80 -4.22 6.87
N ASN A 61 -1.97 -4.76 5.67
CA ASN A 61 -1.02 -5.73 5.14
C ASN A 61 0.27 -5.02 4.73
N LEU A 62 1.20 -4.93 5.67
CA LEU A 62 2.50 -4.27 5.47
C LEU A 62 3.47 -5.09 4.59
N TRP A 63 3.13 -6.35 4.30
CA TRP A 63 3.96 -7.28 3.54
C TRP A 63 3.55 -7.41 2.06
N GLY A 64 2.38 -6.94 1.69
CA GLY A 64 1.83 -7.13 0.33
C GLY A 64 1.19 -8.51 0.11
N SER A 65 1.20 -8.99 -1.12
CA SER A 65 0.47 -10.19 -1.56
C SER A 65 1.19 -11.51 -1.25
N MET A 66 1.45 -11.82 0.03
CA MET A 66 2.16 -13.06 0.38
C MET A 66 1.20 -14.18 0.78
N GLY A 67 1.31 -15.35 0.14
CA GLY A 67 0.56 -16.56 0.53
C GLY A 67 1.05 -17.14 1.85
N VAL A 68 2.36 -17.31 1.99
CA VAL A 68 3.03 -17.73 3.24
C VAL A 68 4.27 -16.87 3.41
N PHE A 69 4.37 -16.20 4.53
CA PHE A 69 5.57 -15.45 4.91
C PHE A 69 6.17 -16.02 6.18
N SER A 70 7.44 -16.43 6.10
CA SER A 70 8.23 -16.82 7.26
C SER A 70 9.34 -15.81 7.49
N GLY A 71 9.48 -15.38 8.71
CA GLY A 71 10.49 -14.40 9.10
C GLY A 71 11.00 -14.64 10.52
N THR A 72 11.91 -13.78 10.91
CA THR A 72 12.46 -13.76 12.28
C THR A 72 12.26 -12.36 12.83
N LEU A 73 11.74 -12.27 14.05
CA LEU A 73 11.70 -11.05 14.81
C LEU A 73 12.99 -10.93 15.62
N TYR A 74 13.62 -9.78 15.52
CA TYR A 74 14.81 -9.40 16.25
C TYR A 74 14.51 -8.23 17.17
N GLU A 75 15.18 -8.20 18.31
CA GLU A 75 15.21 -7.09 19.26
C GLU A 75 16.59 -6.46 19.27
N ARG A 76 16.66 -5.14 19.38
CA ARG A 76 17.90 -4.39 19.56
C ARG A 76 17.67 -3.12 20.38
N GLN A 77 18.73 -2.57 20.93
CA GLN A 77 18.70 -1.25 21.53
C GLN A 77 19.08 -0.18 20.50
N GLN A 78 18.29 0.87 20.43
CA GLN A 78 18.56 2.04 19.59
C GLN A 78 18.18 3.31 20.36
N ASP A 79 19.13 4.20 20.58
CA ASP A 79 18.92 5.47 21.30
C ASP A 79 18.26 5.28 22.67
N GLY A 80 18.70 4.25 23.43
CA GLY A 80 18.19 3.90 24.76
C GLY A 80 16.79 3.28 24.77
N LYS A 81 16.23 2.93 23.60
CA LYS A 81 14.92 2.29 23.45
C LYS A 81 15.04 0.90 22.86
N THR A 82 14.19 0.01 23.33
CA THR A 82 14.05 -1.32 22.72
C THR A 82 13.30 -1.20 21.38
N VAL A 83 13.93 -1.67 20.32
CA VAL A 83 13.39 -1.67 18.95
C VAL A 83 13.26 -3.09 18.45
N TYR A 84 12.11 -3.41 17.90
CA TYR A 84 11.83 -4.69 17.25
C TYR A 84 11.85 -4.53 15.73
N GLY A 85 12.38 -5.53 15.02
CA GLY A 85 12.42 -5.49 13.56
C GLY A 85 12.58 -6.88 12.95
N THR A 86 12.30 -6.99 11.66
CA THR A 86 12.38 -8.27 10.93
C THR A 86 13.71 -8.43 10.18
N ARG A 87 14.56 -7.41 10.21
CA ARG A 87 15.93 -7.45 9.67
C ARG A 87 16.92 -7.67 10.79
N LYS A 88 17.86 -8.60 10.57
CA LYS A 88 19.00 -8.76 11.48
C LYS A 88 19.96 -7.59 11.28
N LEU A 89 20.11 -6.75 12.29
CA LEU A 89 21.05 -5.63 12.34
C LEU A 89 22.13 -5.88 13.40
N PRO A 90 23.27 -5.18 13.34
CA PRO A 90 24.31 -5.28 14.37
C PRO A 90 23.73 -5.06 15.78
N GLY A 91 24.11 -5.89 16.74
CA GLY A 91 23.62 -5.84 18.11
C GLY A 91 22.20 -6.39 18.32
N SER A 92 21.54 -6.91 17.27
CA SER A 92 20.22 -7.51 17.43
C SER A 92 20.25 -8.95 17.91
N VAL A 93 19.31 -9.29 18.79
CA VAL A 93 19.09 -10.64 19.33
C VAL A 93 17.82 -11.22 18.72
N LYS A 94 17.84 -12.49 18.36
CA LYS A 94 16.64 -13.20 17.86
C LYS A 94 15.65 -13.37 19.00
N VAL A 95 14.41 -12.91 18.79
CA VAL A 95 13.30 -13.09 19.73
C VAL A 95 12.51 -14.35 19.39
N LEU A 96 11.97 -14.42 18.16
CA LEU A 96 11.18 -15.57 17.68
C LEU A 96 11.23 -15.68 16.17
N GLY A 97 11.02 -16.89 15.67
CA GLY A 97 10.65 -17.14 14.26
C GLY A 97 9.14 -17.13 14.13
N PHE A 98 8.62 -16.59 13.05
CA PHE A 98 7.19 -16.59 12.81
C PHE A 98 6.89 -17.01 11.38
N THR A 99 5.69 -17.54 11.19
CA THR A 99 5.12 -17.82 9.87
C THR A 99 3.71 -17.28 9.85
N VAL A 100 3.47 -16.34 8.94
CA VAL A 100 2.14 -15.82 8.64
C VAL A 100 1.63 -16.54 7.41
N LYS A 101 0.51 -17.24 7.55
CA LYS A 101 -0.19 -17.89 6.44
C LYS A 101 -1.38 -17.03 6.08
N THR A 102 -1.43 -16.57 4.84
CA THR A 102 -2.67 -16.02 4.29
C THR A 102 -3.55 -17.22 3.94
N PRO A 103 -4.80 -17.31 4.44
CA PRO A 103 -5.67 -18.43 4.14
C PRO A 103 -5.79 -18.67 2.64
N PRO A 104 -5.81 -19.93 2.17
CA PRO A 104 -6.06 -20.24 0.78
C PRO A 104 -7.42 -19.68 0.36
N GLY A 105 -7.45 -18.83 -0.67
CA GLY A 105 -8.68 -18.22 -1.18
C GLY A 105 -8.99 -16.82 -0.63
N GLU A 106 -8.31 -16.36 0.40
CA GLU A 106 -8.31 -14.93 0.69
C GLU A 106 -7.35 -14.21 -0.27
N PRO A 107 -7.87 -13.29 -1.11
CA PRO A 107 -6.98 -12.48 -1.95
C PRO A 107 -5.99 -11.76 -1.04
N ALA A 108 -4.74 -11.67 -1.45
CA ALA A 108 -3.71 -10.93 -0.74
C ALA A 108 -4.06 -9.44 -0.47
N HIS A 109 -5.19 -9.00 -0.97
CA HIS A 109 -5.78 -7.68 -0.82
C HIS A 109 -7.02 -7.63 0.08
N VAL A 110 -7.44 -8.73 0.71
CA VAL A 110 -8.59 -8.73 1.66
C VAL A 110 -8.28 -7.90 2.90
N GLY A 111 -7.01 -7.78 3.28
CA GLY A 111 -6.58 -6.82 4.31
C GLY A 111 -6.74 -5.34 3.93
N LEU A 112 -7.14 -5.03 2.69
CA LEU A 112 -7.57 -3.69 2.28
C LEU A 112 -9.09 -3.56 2.27
N GLY A 113 -9.79 -4.42 3.00
CA GLY A 113 -11.19 -4.53 3.39
C GLY A 113 -12.19 -3.75 2.56
N GLN A 114 -12.20 -2.58 2.35
CA GLN A 114 -13.04 -1.79 1.47
C GLN A 114 -12.20 -1.16 0.36
N VAL A 115 -12.74 -1.16 -0.84
CA VAL A 115 -12.18 -0.36 -1.93
C VAL A 115 -12.02 1.07 -1.42
N GLY A 116 -10.79 1.50 -1.16
CA GLY A 116 -10.46 2.76 -0.52
C GLY A 116 -11.06 3.98 -1.23
N LYS A 117 -11.16 5.11 -0.52
CA LYS A 117 -11.57 6.37 -1.15
C LYS A 117 -10.52 6.81 -2.18
N PRO A 118 -10.92 7.44 -3.30
CA PRO A 118 -9.97 8.05 -4.24
C PRO A 118 -9.03 9.03 -3.54
N ARG A 119 -7.74 8.97 -3.86
CA ARG A 119 -6.69 9.85 -3.35
C ARG A 119 -6.16 10.68 -4.51
N LEU A 120 -6.81 11.80 -4.81
CA LEU A 120 -6.49 12.63 -5.98
C LEU A 120 -5.22 13.45 -5.82
N ASP A 121 -4.83 13.73 -4.59
CA ASP A 121 -3.63 14.47 -4.19
C ASP A 121 -2.33 13.69 -4.40
N ARG A 122 -2.39 12.35 -4.29
CA ARG A 122 -1.21 11.51 -4.38
C ARG A 122 -0.63 11.51 -5.79
N HIS A 123 0.61 11.97 -5.91
CA HIS A 123 1.36 12.05 -7.18
C HIS A 123 0.56 12.70 -8.33
N ALA A 124 -0.27 13.70 -8.00
CA ALA A 124 -1.25 14.28 -8.94
C ALA A 124 -0.62 14.79 -10.26
N ALA A 125 0.50 15.49 -10.16
CA ALA A 125 1.22 16.02 -11.33
C ALA A 125 1.76 14.89 -12.22
N GLN A 126 2.33 13.85 -11.62
CA GLN A 126 2.92 12.71 -12.31
C GLN A 126 1.85 11.90 -13.06
N PHE A 127 0.70 11.63 -12.44
CA PHE A 127 -0.41 10.94 -13.11
C PHE A 127 -0.97 11.75 -14.27
N LYS A 128 -1.19 13.06 -14.07
CA LYS A 128 -1.65 13.94 -15.14
C LYS A 128 -0.67 13.99 -16.32
N ALA A 129 0.63 14.09 -16.04
CA ALA A 129 1.68 14.08 -17.06
C ALA A 129 1.74 12.74 -17.81
N ALA A 130 1.69 11.62 -17.09
CA ALA A 130 1.71 10.28 -17.67
C ALA A 130 0.46 10.00 -18.52
N ALA A 131 -0.73 10.37 -18.06
CA ALA A 131 -1.97 10.26 -18.83
C ALA A 131 -1.89 11.07 -20.13
N LYS A 132 -1.41 12.33 -20.07
CA LYS A 132 -1.22 13.18 -21.25
C LYS A 132 -0.22 12.57 -22.25
N ALA A 133 0.90 12.05 -21.77
CA ALA A 133 1.97 11.50 -22.61
C ALA A 133 1.59 10.16 -23.27
N THR A 134 0.77 9.36 -22.63
CA THR A 134 0.42 8.02 -23.10
C THR A 134 -0.96 7.90 -23.73
N GLY A 135 -1.88 8.80 -23.40
CA GLY A 135 -3.30 8.71 -23.75
C GLY A 135 -4.07 7.71 -22.88
N VAL A 136 -3.45 7.13 -21.85
CA VAL A 136 -4.13 6.26 -20.90
C VAL A 136 -4.95 7.11 -19.92
N ASP A 137 -6.19 6.70 -19.64
CA ASP A 137 -7.07 7.39 -18.70
C ASP A 137 -6.40 7.58 -17.32
N ASP A 138 -6.37 8.81 -16.79
CA ASP A 138 -5.83 9.15 -15.47
C ASP A 138 -6.51 8.34 -14.36
N ALA A 139 -7.83 8.15 -14.44
CA ALA A 139 -8.58 7.33 -13.51
C ALA A 139 -8.10 5.87 -13.51
N TRP A 140 -7.77 5.34 -14.69
CA TRP A 140 -7.25 3.98 -14.84
C TRP A 140 -5.85 3.83 -14.25
N LEU A 141 -4.95 4.78 -14.55
CA LEU A 141 -3.60 4.81 -13.96
C LEU A 141 -3.63 4.83 -12.44
N ARG A 142 -4.49 5.68 -11.87
CA ARG A 142 -4.66 5.77 -10.40
C ARG A 142 -5.28 4.51 -9.80
N ALA A 143 -6.22 3.89 -10.50
CA ALA A 143 -6.84 2.64 -10.03
C ALA A 143 -5.81 1.51 -9.92
N ILE A 144 -4.96 1.35 -10.93
CA ILE A 144 -3.85 0.39 -10.93
C ILE A 144 -2.87 0.71 -9.78
N ALA A 145 -2.34 1.93 -9.69
CA ALA A 145 -1.39 2.33 -8.66
C ALA A 145 -1.94 2.16 -7.24
N HIS A 146 -3.23 2.46 -7.05
CA HIS A 146 -3.91 2.26 -5.77
C HIS A 146 -4.03 0.78 -5.42
N ALA A 147 -4.31 -0.07 -6.41
CA ALA A 147 -4.38 -1.51 -6.21
C ALA A 147 -3.02 -2.11 -5.90
N GLU A 148 -1.97 -1.64 -6.57
CA GLU A 148 -0.60 -2.18 -6.50
C GLU A 148 0.12 -1.81 -5.20
N SER A 149 0.18 -0.54 -4.87
CA SER A 149 0.99 -0.05 -3.74
C SER A 149 0.25 0.87 -2.77
N GLY A 150 -1.01 1.25 -3.08
CA GLY A 150 -1.66 2.37 -2.39
C GLY A 150 -0.91 3.68 -2.56
N PHE A 151 -0.17 3.85 -3.67
CA PHE A 151 0.69 4.99 -3.98
C PHE A 151 1.99 5.07 -3.16
N ASP A 152 2.44 3.99 -2.54
CA ASP A 152 3.71 3.95 -1.81
C ASP A 152 4.89 3.86 -2.80
N PRO A 153 5.74 4.90 -2.90
CA PRO A 153 6.88 4.87 -3.80
C PRO A 153 7.97 3.89 -3.35
N THR A 154 7.95 3.48 -2.08
CA THR A 154 8.95 2.56 -1.52
C THR A 154 8.47 1.11 -1.50
N ALA A 155 7.28 0.83 -2.04
CA ALA A 155 6.70 -0.49 -2.06
C ALA A 155 7.60 -1.50 -2.78
N VAL A 156 7.85 -2.65 -2.13
CA VAL A 156 8.48 -3.83 -2.74
C VAL A 156 7.64 -5.04 -2.41
N SER A 157 7.20 -5.75 -3.45
CA SER A 157 6.46 -6.99 -3.25
C SER A 157 7.40 -8.16 -2.94
N PRO A 158 6.89 -9.28 -2.41
CA PRO A 158 7.69 -10.49 -2.21
C PRO A 158 8.31 -11.07 -3.48
N LYS A 159 7.66 -10.83 -4.61
CA LYS A 159 8.15 -11.24 -5.94
C LYS A 159 9.16 -10.24 -6.51
N GLY A 160 9.47 -9.15 -5.80
CA GLY A 160 10.44 -8.14 -6.20
C GLY A 160 9.87 -7.00 -7.07
N ALA A 161 8.55 -6.89 -7.22
CA ALA A 161 7.93 -5.74 -7.88
C ALA A 161 8.13 -4.47 -7.04
N GLN A 162 8.37 -3.31 -7.68
CA GLN A 162 8.89 -2.12 -7.02
C GLN A 162 8.11 -0.85 -7.34
N GLY A 163 8.05 0.05 -6.35
CA GLY A 163 7.57 1.43 -6.47
C GLY A 163 6.05 1.56 -6.61
N VAL A 164 5.60 2.77 -6.96
CA VAL A 164 4.18 3.15 -7.03
C VAL A 164 3.36 2.19 -7.91
N MET A 165 3.91 1.78 -9.05
CA MET A 165 3.22 0.95 -10.04
C MET A 165 3.60 -0.53 -9.95
N GLN A 166 4.40 -0.95 -8.95
CA GLN A 166 4.82 -2.34 -8.72
C GLN A 166 5.36 -3.03 -9.98
N LEU A 167 6.32 -2.36 -10.63
CA LEU A 167 6.97 -2.94 -11.79
C LEU A 167 8.01 -3.98 -11.38
N MET A 168 8.01 -5.13 -12.05
CA MET A 168 9.10 -6.11 -11.91
C MET A 168 10.41 -5.49 -12.42
N PRO A 169 11.58 -5.82 -11.85
CA PRO A 169 12.86 -5.21 -12.23
C PRO A 169 13.17 -5.31 -13.73
N GLN A 170 12.86 -6.44 -14.35
CA GLN A 170 13.02 -6.59 -15.78
C GLN A 170 12.12 -5.63 -16.56
N THR A 171 10.84 -5.55 -16.19
CA THR A 171 9.88 -4.62 -16.81
C THR A 171 10.30 -3.16 -16.60
N ALA A 172 10.75 -2.81 -15.40
CA ALA A 172 11.27 -1.48 -15.10
C ALA A 172 12.42 -1.10 -16.05
N LYS A 173 13.39 -2.03 -16.24
CA LYS A 173 14.50 -1.85 -17.16
C LYS A 173 14.03 -1.70 -18.62
N GLU A 174 13.10 -2.55 -19.08
CA GLU A 174 12.55 -2.50 -20.45
C GLU A 174 11.87 -1.16 -20.75
N TYR A 175 11.27 -0.53 -19.73
CA TYR A 175 10.62 0.77 -19.82
C TYR A 175 11.51 1.95 -19.38
N GLY A 176 12.83 1.76 -19.25
CA GLY A 176 13.82 2.82 -19.00
C GLY A 176 13.69 3.44 -17.61
N VAL A 177 13.51 2.62 -16.58
CA VAL A 177 13.47 3.06 -15.18
C VAL A 177 14.83 2.82 -14.55
N ASP A 178 15.51 3.90 -14.16
CA ASP A 178 16.79 3.87 -13.45
C ASP A 178 16.59 3.79 -11.93
N ASP A 179 15.59 4.52 -11.41
CA ASP A 179 15.17 4.46 -10.00
C ASP A 179 13.70 4.04 -9.90
N PRO A 180 13.41 2.78 -9.57
CA PRO A 180 12.05 2.27 -9.45
C PRO A 180 11.26 2.91 -8.28
N PHE A 181 11.95 3.56 -7.35
CA PHE A 181 11.35 4.27 -6.22
C PHE A 181 11.08 5.75 -6.53
N SER A 182 11.54 6.26 -7.67
CA SER A 182 11.09 7.52 -8.22
C SER A 182 9.64 7.41 -8.68
N SER A 183 8.72 8.12 -8.01
CA SER A 183 7.30 8.11 -8.39
C SER A 183 7.08 8.52 -9.84
N ALA A 184 7.86 9.49 -10.34
CA ALA A 184 7.75 9.96 -11.72
C ALA A 184 8.16 8.88 -12.72
N GLN A 185 9.27 8.18 -12.49
CA GLN A 185 9.73 7.11 -13.36
C GLN A 185 8.80 5.90 -13.30
N SER A 186 8.42 5.48 -12.09
CA SER A 186 7.50 4.35 -11.88
C SER A 186 6.15 4.57 -12.55
N ILE A 187 5.52 5.73 -12.34
CA ILE A 187 4.22 6.08 -12.94
C ILE A 187 4.33 6.20 -14.46
N GLY A 188 5.38 6.86 -14.96
CA GLY A 188 5.61 7.00 -16.40
C GLY A 188 5.80 5.66 -17.10
N ALA A 189 6.59 4.76 -16.53
CA ALA A 189 6.83 3.43 -17.07
C ALA A 189 5.57 2.54 -16.99
N GLY A 190 4.86 2.55 -15.85
CA GLY A 190 3.60 1.85 -15.70
C GLY A 190 2.54 2.30 -16.70
N ALA A 191 2.48 3.61 -16.99
CA ALA A 191 1.58 4.15 -18.01
C ALA A 191 1.94 3.67 -19.42
N ARG A 192 3.23 3.59 -19.77
CA ARG A 192 3.68 3.03 -21.05
C ARG A 192 3.36 1.56 -21.17
N LEU A 193 3.57 0.77 -20.11
CA LEU A 193 3.17 -0.63 -20.07
C LEU A 193 1.66 -0.77 -20.27
N LEU A 194 0.84 -0.01 -19.55
CA LEU A 194 -0.62 -0.05 -19.70
C LEU A 194 -1.06 0.34 -21.11
N LYS A 195 -0.44 1.35 -21.73
CA LYS A 195 -0.70 1.69 -23.15
C LYS A 195 -0.44 0.50 -24.07
N SER A 196 0.68 -0.21 -23.86
CA SER A 196 1.03 -1.41 -24.62
C SER A 196 0.00 -2.52 -24.44
N LEU A 197 -0.43 -2.77 -23.19
CA LEU A 197 -1.47 -3.75 -22.89
C LEU A 197 -2.83 -3.38 -23.48
N MET A 198 -3.23 -2.10 -23.40
CA MET A 198 -4.47 -1.62 -24.01
C MET A 198 -4.47 -1.82 -25.54
N LYS A 199 -3.34 -1.55 -26.20
CA LYS A 199 -3.20 -1.84 -27.64
C LYS A 199 -3.33 -3.35 -27.92
N ARG A 200 -2.68 -4.19 -27.12
CA ARG A 200 -2.70 -5.65 -27.27
C ARG A 200 -4.09 -6.26 -27.10
N TYR A 201 -4.84 -5.77 -26.11
CA TYR A 201 -6.17 -6.30 -25.76
C TYR A 201 -7.32 -5.42 -26.24
N HIS A 202 -7.08 -4.57 -27.24
CA HIS A 202 -8.10 -3.73 -27.89
C HIS A 202 -8.95 -2.91 -26.93
N GLY A 203 -8.36 -2.45 -25.81
CA GLY A 203 -9.02 -1.65 -24.79
C GLY A 203 -9.87 -2.44 -23.79
N ASP A 204 -9.87 -3.76 -23.82
CA ASP A 204 -10.53 -4.57 -22.80
C ASP A 204 -9.80 -4.43 -21.45
N LEU A 205 -10.38 -3.60 -20.57
CA LEU A 205 -9.81 -3.29 -19.26
C LEU A 205 -9.67 -4.51 -18.37
N THR A 206 -10.51 -5.52 -18.55
CA THR A 206 -10.45 -6.78 -17.78
C THR A 206 -9.20 -7.57 -18.16
N LEU A 207 -8.94 -7.74 -19.45
CA LEU A 207 -7.75 -8.43 -19.95
C LEU A 207 -6.48 -7.61 -19.70
N VAL A 208 -6.55 -6.28 -19.80
CA VAL A 208 -5.43 -5.37 -19.47
C VAL A 208 -5.02 -5.53 -18.02
N ALA A 209 -5.97 -5.49 -17.08
CA ALA A 209 -5.68 -5.66 -15.66
C ALA A 209 -5.20 -7.09 -15.33
N ALA A 210 -5.79 -8.10 -15.96
CA ALA A 210 -5.32 -9.50 -15.80
C ALA A 210 -3.87 -9.66 -16.27
N ALA A 211 -3.52 -9.06 -17.40
CA ALA A 211 -2.15 -9.13 -17.95
C ALA A 211 -1.15 -8.31 -17.15
N TYR A 212 -1.59 -7.19 -16.57
CA TYR A 212 -0.76 -6.39 -15.67
C TYR A 212 -0.38 -7.19 -14.41
N ASN A 213 -1.37 -7.85 -13.78
CA ASN A 213 -1.20 -8.62 -12.55
C ASN A 213 -0.54 -9.99 -12.77
N ALA A 214 -1.04 -10.78 -13.73
CA ALA A 214 -0.62 -12.17 -13.94
C ALA A 214 0.40 -12.36 -15.06
N GLY A 215 0.67 -11.31 -15.83
CA GLY A 215 1.56 -11.35 -17.00
C GLY A 215 0.85 -11.77 -18.29
N ILE A 216 1.35 -11.22 -19.41
CA ILE A 216 0.83 -11.48 -20.77
C ILE A 216 0.84 -12.98 -21.10
N GLY A 217 1.94 -13.69 -20.77
CA GLY A 217 2.09 -15.11 -21.05
C GLY A 217 1.02 -15.97 -20.36
N THR A 218 0.62 -15.60 -19.15
CA THR A 218 -0.45 -16.27 -18.43
C THR A 218 -1.81 -16.04 -19.09
N VAL A 219 -2.15 -14.79 -19.40
CA VAL A 219 -3.40 -14.47 -20.09
C VAL A 219 -3.50 -15.15 -21.46
N THR A 220 -2.39 -15.21 -22.20
CA THR A 220 -2.33 -15.92 -23.49
C THR A 220 -2.55 -17.42 -23.30
N ARG A 221 -1.90 -18.05 -22.30
CA ARG A 221 -2.04 -19.49 -22.02
C ARG A 221 -3.47 -19.89 -21.70
N TYR A 222 -4.20 -19.05 -20.96
CA TYR A 222 -5.59 -19.31 -20.59
C TYR A 222 -6.61 -18.78 -21.59
N GLY A 223 -6.18 -18.10 -22.65
CA GLY A 223 -7.08 -17.48 -23.62
C GLY A 223 -7.98 -16.40 -23.01
N GLY A 224 -7.60 -15.82 -21.87
CA GLY A 224 -8.40 -14.87 -21.10
C GLY A 224 -7.93 -14.71 -19.66
N VAL A 225 -8.85 -14.30 -18.79
CA VAL A 225 -8.56 -14.16 -17.35
C VAL A 225 -8.22 -15.52 -16.75
N PRO A 226 -7.02 -15.67 -16.14
CA PRO A 226 -6.64 -16.93 -15.52
C PRO A 226 -7.53 -17.24 -14.30
N PRO A 227 -7.73 -18.53 -13.96
CA PRO A 227 -8.60 -18.93 -12.86
C PRO A 227 -7.97 -18.72 -11.46
N TYR A 228 -6.98 -17.84 -11.37
CA TYR A 228 -6.30 -17.54 -10.10
C TYR A 228 -7.16 -16.65 -9.22
N ALA A 229 -7.38 -17.05 -7.97
CA ALA A 229 -8.16 -16.29 -7.00
C ALA A 229 -7.58 -14.88 -6.79
N GLU A 230 -6.25 -14.75 -6.72
CA GLU A 230 -5.53 -13.48 -6.62
C GLU A 230 -5.88 -12.55 -7.79
N THR A 231 -5.79 -13.04 -9.04
CA THR A 231 -6.04 -12.22 -10.23
C THR A 231 -7.51 -11.79 -10.31
N ARG A 232 -8.45 -12.69 -9.98
CA ARG A 232 -9.88 -12.34 -9.97
C ARG A 232 -10.22 -11.27 -8.93
N ALA A 233 -9.64 -11.37 -7.74
CA ALA A 233 -9.81 -10.36 -6.70
C ALA A 233 -9.18 -9.02 -7.09
N TYR A 234 -7.98 -9.06 -7.69
CA TYR A 234 -7.32 -7.88 -8.23
C TYR A 234 -8.19 -7.16 -9.27
N LEU A 235 -8.76 -7.91 -10.21
CA LEU A 235 -9.68 -7.37 -11.22
C LEU A 235 -10.87 -6.66 -10.59
N ALA A 236 -11.55 -7.32 -9.66
CA ALA A 236 -12.70 -6.72 -8.97
C ALA A 236 -12.32 -5.41 -8.27
N LYS A 237 -11.16 -5.39 -7.58
CA LYS A 237 -10.63 -4.21 -6.90
C LYS A 237 -10.32 -3.07 -7.88
N VAL A 238 -9.56 -3.35 -8.93
CA VAL A 238 -9.13 -2.33 -9.90
C VAL A 238 -10.32 -1.71 -10.63
N LEU A 239 -11.29 -2.52 -11.08
CA LEU A 239 -12.47 -2.03 -11.76
C LEU A 239 -13.34 -1.15 -10.84
N ALA A 240 -13.50 -1.56 -9.58
CA ALA A 240 -14.20 -0.74 -8.59
C ALA A 240 -13.49 0.58 -8.29
N LEU A 241 -12.16 0.56 -8.17
CA LEU A 241 -11.34 1.77 -8.01
C LEU A 241 -11.46 2.68 -9.24
N HIS A 242 -11.39 2.12 -10.44
CA HIS A 242 -11.52 2.88 -11.68
C HIS A 242 -12.85 3.65 -11.74
N ALA A 243 -13.97 2.99 -11.44
CA ALA A 243 -15.26 3.65 -11.39
C ALA A 243 -15.29 4.83 -10.41
N ARG A 244 -14.72 4.65 -9.21
CA ARG A 244 -14.61 5.71 -8.19
C ARG A 244 -13.70 6.86 -8.61
N TYR A 245 -12.52 6.57 -9.21
CA TYR A 245 -11.64 7.62 -9.71
C TYR A 245 -12.24 8.39 -10.87
N ARG A 246 -12.94 7.74 -11.79
CA ARG A 246 -13.69 8.43 -12.87
C ARG A 246 -14.72 9.40 -12.31
N GLN A 247 -15.50 8.99 -11.34
CA GLN A 247 -16.47 9.84 -10.67
C GLN A 247 -15.80 11.04 -9.98
N ALA A 248 -14.73 10.79 -9.20
CA ALA A 248 -14.04 11.83 -8.45
C ALA A 248 -13.36 12.87 -9.37
N LEU A 249 -12.71 12.43 -10.44
CA LEU A 249 -12.08 13.32 -11.44
C LEU A 249 -13.10 14.08 -12.26
N GLY A 250 -14.22 13.46 -12.64
CA GLY A 250 -15.33 14.13 -13.34
C GLY A 250 -15.98 15.21 -12.46
N SER A 251 -16.22 14.94 -11.19
CA SER A 251 -16.76 15.90 -10.24
C SER A 251 -15.80 17.09 -9.97
N ALA A 252 -14.49 16.83 -9.89
CA ALA A 252 -13.50 17.88 -9.75
C ALA A 252 -13.45 18.83 -10.95
N GLY A 253 -13.61 18.29 -12.18
CA GLY A 253 -13.67 19.08 -13.40
C GLY A 253 -14.90 20.00 -13.50
N VAL A 254 -16.02 19.58 -12.96
CA VAL A 254 -17.26 20.37 -12.90
C VAL A 254 -17.12 21.54 -11.92
N THR A 255 -16.53 21.31 -10.77
CA THR A 255 -16.33 22.34 -9.75
C THR A 255 -15.39 23.46 -10.23
N MET A 256 -14.34 23.12 -10.99
CA MET A 256 -13.42 24.12 -11.56
C MET A 256 -14.04 24.96 -12.70
N LYS A 257 -15.00 24.42 -13.46
CA LYS A 257 -15.73 25.18 -14.50
C LYS A 257 -16.79 26.12 -13.93
N ALA A 258 -17.35 25.83 -12.76
CA ALA A 258 -18.32 26.68 -12.10
C ALA A 258 -17.68 27.87 -11.34
N ALA A 259 -16.35 27.87 -11.16
CA ALA A 259 -15.60 28.92 -10.47
C ALA A 259 -14.90 29.91 -11.43
N GLN A 260 -15.12 29.82 -12.73
CA GLN A 260 -14.70 30.77 -13.78
C GLN A 260 -15.89 31.53 -14.33
#